data_9d8f1a8430bc4378ca51a274694c6679
#
_entry.id   9d8f1a8430bc4378ca51a274694c6679
#
_cell.length_a   1.000
_cell.length_b   1.000
_cell.length_c   1.000
_cell.angle_alpha   90.00
_cell.angle_beta   90.00
_cell.angle_gamma   90.00
#
_symmetry.space_group_name_H-M   'P 1'
#
loop_
_entity.id
_entity.type
_entity.pdbx_description
1 polymer ?
#
loop_
_entity_poly.entity_id
_entity_poly.type
_entity_poly.pdbx_seq_one_letter_code
_entity_poly.pdbx_strand_id
1 'polypeptide(L)'
;MTDDMALLREYARHNSEEAFSTLVSRRVNLVYSVALQEVQDTHLAEEITQAVFIILARKAESLSPKIILSGWLCRTARYASANALTIQRRRQQREQEACMQSVLNESEPDAWTQIAPLLGGAMKQLGQKDHDAIVLRFFEGKSFQEIGTAFGASENAAKKRVGHALERLREFFAKRGVNSTTDIISGAISANSVQAAPAMLAKTATAVALAKGATASTSTLTLIKGALKIMAWTKAKTAIVVGAVLILAAGTTTVIVKNFSRHPAANQSPSPAANISRSLQGGWHADFSRTPDSGSSSTFTIAANGDFVREGVDSHGAPLNRLAGTIQIVDGFLIETVTNTTQPNTTVPYVLRARIIHDDEKELVFRFDGARVDSILRKD
;
A
#
# COMPACT_ATOMS: atom_id res chain seq x y z
N MET A 1 -24.78 -22.28 11.09
CA MET A 1 -24.25 -20.93 11.38
C MET A 1 -24.25 -20.16 10.09
N THR A 2 -25.01 -19.06 9.98
CA THR A 2 -25.09 -18.27 8.74
C THR A 2 -23.70 -17.70 8.41
N ASP A 3 -23.26 -17.86 7.16
CA ASP A 3 -22.00 -17.33 6.68
C ASP A 3 -21.99 -15.79 6.70
N ASP A 4 -20.89 -15.17 7.07
CA ASP A 4 -20.76 -13.72 7.15
C ASP A 4 -21.01 -13.02 5.80
N MET A 5 -20.63 -13.68 4.70
CA MET A 5 -20.96 -13.18 3.37
C MET A 5 -22.46 -13.26 3.05
N ALA A 6 -23.18 -14.22 3.65
CA ALA A 6 -24.64 -14.28 3.54
C ALA A 6 -25.29 -13.12 4.29
N LEU A 7 -24.83 -12.82 5.52
CA LEU A 7 -25.31 -11.67 6.29
C LEU A 7 -25.03 -10.34 5.57
N LEU A 8 -23.83 -10.19 5.00
CA LEU A 8 -23.48 -8.99 4.25
C LEU A 8 -24.35 -8.81 3.00
N ARG A 9 -24.69 -9.90 2.29
CA ARG A 9 -25.57 -9.85 1.13
C ARG A 9 -27.01 -9.55 1.50
N GLU A 10 -27.48 -10.08 2.63
CA GLU A 10 -28.80 -9.79 3.16
C GLU A 10 -28.93 -8.29 3.48
N TYR A 11 -27.92 -7.71 4.15
CA TYR A 11 -27.86 -6.27 4.35
C TYR A 11 -27.83 -5.51 3.03
N ALA A 12 -26.98 -5.92 2.07
CA ALA A 12 -26.82 -5.22 0.80
C ALA A 12 -28.09 -5.22 -0.05
N ARG A 13 -28.90 -6.32 -0.02
CA ARG A 13 -30.09 -6.48 -0.85
C ARG A 13 -31.37 -5.92 -0.18
N HIS A 14 -31.49 -6.13 1.11
CA HIS A 14 -32.74 -5.87 1.85
C HIS A 14 -32.57 -4.77 2.91
N ASN A 15 -31.39 -4.16 3.03
CA ASN A 15 -31.03 -3.21 4.07
C ASN A 15 -31.33 -3.73 5.50
N SER A 16 -31.13 -5.07 5.71
CA SER A 16 -31.39 -5.74 6.98
C SER A 16 -30.40 -5.27 8.04
N GLU A 17 -30.87 -4.40 8.93
CA GLU A 17 -30.05 -3.89 10.05
C GLU A 17 -29.67 -5.01 11.02
N GLU A 18 -30.53 -6.01 11.21
CA GLU A 18 -30.26 -7.16 12.05
C GLU A 18 -29.11 -8.01 11.50
N ALA A 19 -29.10 -8.29 10.19
CA ALA A 19 -28.02 -9.02 9.53
C ALA A 19 -26.69 -8.25 9.68
N PHE A 20 -26.69 -6.94 9.49
CA PHE A 20 -25.50 -6.11 9.66
C PHE A 20 -25.03 -6.05 11.11
N SER A 21 -25.94 -5.86 12.07
CA SER A 21 -25.64 -5.86 13.52
C SER A 21 -25.01 -7.20 13.96
N THR A 22 -25.56 -8.31 13.49
CA THR A 22 -25.02 -9.64 13.75
C THR A 22 -23.60 -9.79 13.20
N LEU A 23 -23.36 -9.31 11.99
CA LEU A 23 -22.04 -9.33 11.36
C LEU A 23 -21.03 -8.47 12.14
N VAL A 24 -21.40 -7.24 12.54
CA VAL A 24 -20.55 -6.37 13.35
C VAL A 24 -20.21 -7.03 14.68
N SER A 25 -21.20 -7.58 15.38
CA SER A 25 -20.99 -8.25 16.68
C SER A 25 -20.02 -9.42 16.60
N ARG A 26 -20.04 -10.17 15.49
CA ARG A 26 -19.10 -11.28 15.25
C ARG A 26 -17.68 -10.82 14.97
N ARG A 27 -17.51 -9.66 14.34
CA ARG A 27 -16.22 -9.23 13.76
C ARG A 27 -15.58 -8.03 14.45
N VAL A 28 -16.26 -7.41 15.42
CA VAL A 28 -15.76 -6.23 16.11
C VAL A 28 -14.43 -6.50 16.84
N ASN A 29 -14.31 -7.63 17.52
CA ASN A 29 -13.07 -8.00 18.24
C ASN A 29 -11.89 -8.16 17.27
N LEU A 30 -12.11 -8.80 16.12
CA LEU A 30 -11.09 -8.96 15.09
C LEU A 30 -10.60 -7.60 14.57
N VAL A 31 -11.53 -6.72 14.19
CA VAL A 31 -11.20 -5.40 13.63
C VAL A 31 -10.51 -4.52 14.66
N TYR A 32 -11.03 -4.50 15.89
CA TYR A 32 -10.46 -3.75 17.01
C TYR A 32 -9.05 -4.21 17.35
N SER A 33 -8.82 -5.52 17.43
CA SER A 33 -7.50 -6.08 17.73
C SER A 33 -6.45 -5.69 16.69
N VAL A 34 -6.81 -5.78 15.42
CA VAL A 34 -5.90 -5.35 14.32
C VAL A 34 -5.63 -3.85 14.40
N ALA A 35 -6.64 -3.04 14.66
CA ALA A 35 -6.47 -1.60 14.82
C ALA A 35 -5.58 -1.27 16.02
N LEU A 36 -5.85 -1.87 17.18
CA LEU A 36 -5.10 -1.64 18.41
C LEU A 36 -3.61 -2.06 18.27
N GLN A 37 -3.34 -3.20 17.65
CA GLN A 37 -1.97 -3.64 17.35
C GLN A 37 -1.19 -2.65 16.47
N GLU A 38 -1.88 -1.99 15.52
CA GLU A 38 -1.22 -1.04 14.61
C GLU A 38 -1.00 0.34 15.25
N VAL A 39 -1.92 0.83 16.08
CA VAL A 39 -1.87 2.21 16.59
C VAL A 39 -1.47 2.33 18.06
N GLN A 40 -1.61 1.25 18.85
CA GLN A 40 -1.26 1.20 20.28
C GLN A 40 -2.02 2.24 21.15
N ASP A 41 -3.19 2.69 20.67
CA ASP A 41 -4.05 3.67 21.30
C ASP A 41 -5.49 3.17 21.22
N THR A 42 -6.12 2.99 22.38
CA THR A 42 -7.47 2.41 22.50
C THR A 42 -8.53 3.26 21.83
N HIS A 43 -8.50 4.59 22.03
CA HIS A 43 -9.46 5.50 21.44
C HIS A 43 -9.34 5.57 19.92
N LEU A 44 -8.12 5.64 19.42
CA LEU A 44 -7.87 5.64 17.98
C LEU A 44 -8.25 4.29 17.36
N ALA A 45 -8.04 3.18 18.06
CA ALA A 45 -8.47 1.85 17.63
C ALA A 45 -10.02 1.74 17.54
N GLU A 46 -10.75 2.35 18.47
CA GLU A 46 -12.21 2.42 18.41
C GLU A 46 -12.69 3.23 17.20
N GLU A 47 -12.11 4.41 16.96
CA GLU A 47 -12.43 5.25 15.79
C GLU A 47 -12.14 4.53 14.46
N ILE A 48 -11.00 3.84 14.39
CA ILE A 48 -10.64 3.02 13.22
C ILE A 48 -11.64 1.89 13.02
N THR A 49 -12.05 1.23 14.10
CA THR A 49 -13.04 0.15 14.04
C THR A 49 -14.38 0.66 13.50
N GLN A 50 -14.87 1.79 13.97
CA GLN A 50 -16.07 2.41 13.42
C GLN A 50 -15.89 2.77 11.94
N ALA A 51 -14.76 3.36 11.56
CA ALA A 51 -14.46 3.70 10.17
C ALA A 51 -14.50 2.46 9.26
N VAL A 52 -13.95 1.33 9.70
CA VAL A 52 -13.94 0.08 8.93
C VAL A 52 -15.36 -0.44 8.67
N PHE A 53 -16.24 -0.43 9.68
CA PHE A 53 -17.63 -0.87 9.50
C PHE A 53 -18.44 0.10 8.66
N ILE A 54 -18.20 1.41 8.73
CA ILE A 54 -18.79 2.38 7.80
C ILE A 54 -18.36 2.10 6.36
N ILE A 55 -17.07 1.81 6.14
CA ILE A 55 -16.56 1.44 4.82
C ILE A 55 -17.21 0.13 4.34
N LEU A 56 -17.39 -0.85 5.23
CA LEU A 56 -18.07 -2.10 4.92
C LEU A 56 -19.51 -1.85 4.46
N ALA A 57 -20.29 -1.05 5.22
CA ALA A 57 -21.66 -0.71 4.88
C ALA A 57 -21.77 -0.02 3.51
N ARG A 58 -20.86 0.93 3.23
CA ARG A 58 -20.82 1.65 1.95
C ARG A 58 -20.40 0.76 0.77
N LYS A 59 -19.64 -0.30 1.02
CA LYS A 59 -19.12 -1.19 -0.02
C LYS A 59 -19.82 -2.54 -0.11
N ALA A 60 -20.83 -2.79 0.71
CA ALA A 60 -21.52 -4.06 0.81
C ALA A 60 -21.95 -4.63 -0.55
N GLU A 61 -22.55 -3.80 -1.40
CA GLU A 61 -23.02 -4.18 -2.74
C GLU A 61 -21.88 -4.48 -3.72
N SER A 62 -20.73 -3.82 -3.56
CA SER A 62 -19.60 -3.91 -4.50
C SER A 62 -18.59 -5.00 -4.15
N LEU A 63 -18.74 -5.68 -3.02
CA LEU A 63 -17.83 -6.74 -2.60
C LEU A 63 -18.12 -8.05 -3.33
N SER A 64 -17.07 -8.64 -3.91
CA SER A 64 -17.17 -9.93 -4.59
C SER A 64 -17.56 -11.04 -3.61
N PRO A 65 -18.48 -11.94 -4.00
CA PRO A 65 -18.86 -13.09 -3.17
C PRO A 65 -17.73 -14.07 -2.87
N LYS A 66 -16.65 -14.02 -3.62
CA LYS A 66 -15.47 -14.89 -3.44
C LYS A 66 -14.44 -14.34 -2.44
N ILE A 67 -14.71 -13.18 -1.84
CA ILE A 67 -13.77 -12.55 -0.93
C ILE A 67 -13.85 -13.20 0.46
N ILE A 68 -12.72 -13.40 1.10
CA ILE A 68 -12.65 -13.79 2.50
C ILE A 68 -12.84 -12.52 3.34
N LEU A 69 -14.03 -12.36 3.94
CA LEU A 69 -14.46 -11.12 4.56
C LEU A 69 -13.54 -10.70 5.72
N SER A 70 -13.12 -11.63 6.57
CA SER A 70 -12.18 -11.34 7.66
C SER A 70 -10.83 -10.83 7.17
N GLY A 71 -10.27 -11.44 6.13
CA GLY A 71 -9.06 -10.95 5.49
C GLY A 71 -9.24 -9.54 4.89
N TRP A 72 -10.41 -9.26 4.31
CA TRP A 72 -10.74 -7.93 3.81
C TRP A 72 -10.86 -6.90 4.94
N LEU A 73 -11.53 -7.24 6.04
CA LEU A 73 -11.66 -6.40 7.22
C LEU A 73 -10.29 -6.06 7.84
N CYS A 74 -9.42 -7.06 8.02
CA CYS A 74 -8.07 -6.85 8.53
C CYS A 74 -7.24 -5.91 7.64
N ARG A 75 -7.29 -6.08 6.31
CA ARG A 75 -6.60 -5.17 5.38
C ARG A 75 -7.17 -3.75 5.47
N THR A 76 -8.48 -3.62 5.55
CA THR A 76 -9.16 -2.31 5.67
C THR A 76 -8.77 -1.61 6.97
N ALA A 77 -8.74 -2.34 8.09
CA ALA A 77 -8.28 -1.82 9.39
C ALA A 77 -6.83 -1.31 9.30
N ARG A 78 -5.92 -2.09 8.69
CA ARG A 78 -4.53 -1.66 8.49
C ARG A 78 -4.40 -0.41 7.60
N TYR A 79 -5.20 -0.29 6.54
CA TYR A 79 -5.20 0.93 5.72
C TYR A 79 -5.68 2.15 6.50
N ALA A 80 -6.73 1.99 7.30
CA ALA A 80 -7.23 3.06 8.15
C ALA A 80 -6.21 3.45 9.24
N SER A 81 -5.56 2.47 9.87
CA SER A 81 -4.48 2.68 10.86
C SER A 81 -3.27 3.39 10.26
N ALA A 82 -2.81 2.97 9.08
CA ALA A 82 -1.69 3.63 8.40
C ALA A 82 -1.99 5.09 8.06
N ASN A 83 -3.23 5.40 7.67
CA ASN A 83 -3.68 6.77 7.45
C ASN A 83 -3.71 7.57 8.75
N ALA A 84 -4.24 6.99 9.84
CA ALA A 84 -4.28 7.60 11.16
C ALA A 84 -2.89 7.97 11.68
N LEU A 85 -1.96 7.01 11.64
CA LEU A 85 -0.57 7.24 12.04
C LEU A 85 0.14 8.30 11.20
N THR A 86 -0.19 8.39 9.90
CA THR A 86 0.36 9.45 9.04
C THR A 86 -0.16 10.83 9.46
N ILE A 87 -1.44 10.94 9.78
CA ILE A 87 -2.05 12.19 10.27
C ILE A 87 -1.43 12.57 11.62
N GLN A 88 -1.33 11.60 12.54
CA GLN A 88 -0.76 11.81 13.87
C GLN A 88 0.72 12.26 13.80
N ARG A 89 1.54 11.61 12.97
CA ARG A 89 2.95 12.03 12.75
C ARG A 89 3.06 13.46 12.22
N ARG A 90 2.21 13.85 11.26
CA ARG A 90 2.17 15.22 10.73
C ARG A 90 1.74 16.24 11.78
N ARG A 91 0.87 15.84 12.72
CA ARG A 91 0.47 16.68 13.85
C ARG A 91 1.61 16.80 14.85
N GLN A 92 2.22 15.67 15.25
CA GLN A 92 3.36 15.65 16.17
C GLN A 92 4.58 16.40 15.61
N GLN A 93 4.87 16.30 14.31
CA GLN A 93 5.96 17.09 13.69
C GLN A 93 5.73 18.59 13.82
N ARG A 94 4.47 19.07 13.68
CA ARG A 94 4.13 20.48 13.90
C ARG A 94 4.17 20.89 15.38
N GLU A 95 3.93 19.96 16.29
CA GLU A 95 3.98 20.17 17.75
C GLU A 95 5.40 19.99 18.29
N GLN A 96 6.25 19.12 17.69
CA GLN A 96 7.65 18.88 18.09
C GLN A 96 8.63 19.98 17.66
N GLU A 97 8.27 20.84 16.72
CA GLU A 97 8.97 22.11 16.53
C GLU A 97 8.89 23.01 17.77
N ALA A 98 8.06 22.64 18.75
CA ALA A 98 7.86 23.38 19.99
C ALA A 98 8.40 22.70 21.27
N CYS A 99 8.72 21.38 21.30
CA CYS A 99 9.22 20.74 22.53
C CYS A 99 9.92 19.38 22.29
N MET A 100 11.12 19.25 22.83
CA MET A 100 11.98 18.05 22.80
C MET A 100 11.98 17.34 24.16
N GLN A 101 11.96 16.02 24.17
CA GLN A 101 12.55 15.10 25.18
C GLN A 101 11.62 14.04 25.82
N SER A 102 11.94 12.84 25.74
CA SER A 102 12.61 11.70 26.46
C SER A 102 11.60 10.59 26.82
N VAL A 103 11.90 9.32 27.08
CA VAL A 103 12.93 8.50 27.69
C VAL A 103 12.61 7.02 27.42
N LEU A 104 13.65 6.21 27.31
CA LEU A 104 13.63 4.74 27.15
C LEU A 104 13.47 4.04 28.50
N ASN A 105 12.72 2.92 28.53
CA ASN A 105 12.82 1.91 29.56
C ASN A 105 12.95 0.52 28.93
N GLU A 106 14.05 -0.15 29.22
CA GLU A 106 14.35 -1.52 28.81
C GLU A 106 13.91 -2.51 29.87
N SER A 107 13.12 -3.50 29.47
CA SER A 107 12.98 -4.80 30.12
C SER A 107 13.15 -5.87 29.04
N GLU A 108 13.78 -7.01 29.34
CA GLU A 108 13.95 -8.09 28.37
C GLU A 108 12.60 -8.50 27.80
N PRO A 109 12.44 -8.41 26.48
CA PRO A 109 11.12 -8.52 25.86
C PRO A 109 10.76 -9.99 25.60
N ASP A 110 9.61 -10.42 26.10
CA ASP A 110 8.88 -11.60 25.64
C ASP A 110 8.79 -11.63 24.09
N ALA A 111 8.75 -12.82 23.52
CA ALA A 111 8.71 -13.00 22.05
C ALA A 111 7.60 -12.17 21.39
N TRP A 112 6.45 -12.01 22.04
CA TRP A 112 5.37 -11.15 21.55
C TRP A 112 5.77 -9.68 21.52
N THR A 113 6.44 -9.17 22.53
CA THR A 113 6.89 -7.78 22.60
C THR A 113 7.83 -7.41 21.44
N GLN A 114 8.65 -8.38 20.98
CA GLN A 114 9.52 -8.20 19.81
C GLN A 114 8.75 -8.32 18.49
N ILE A 115 7.77 -9.21 18.40
CA ILE A 115 7.00 -9.51 17.17
C ILE A 115 5.89 -8.48 16.95
N ALA A 116 5.17 -8.06 17.99
CA ALA A 116 3.99 -7.22 17.89
C ALA A 116 4.22 -5.91 17.09
N PRO A 117 5.28 -5.12 17.32
CA PRO A 117 5.53 -3.89 16.57
C PRO A 117 5.82 -4.13 15.08
N LEU A 118 6.29 -5.33 14.74
CA LEU A 118 6.71 -5.70 13.40
C LEU A 118 5.61 -6.45 12.63
N LEU A 119 4.62 -7.02 13.34
CA LEU A 119 3.62 -7.91 12.76
C LEU A 119 2.81 -7.24 11.65
N GLY A 120 2.38 -6.00 11.85
CA GLY A 120 1.66 -5.24 10.83
C GLY A 120 2.46 -5.08 9.55
N GLY A 121 3.75 -4.75 9.68
CA GLY A 121 4.69 -4.65 8.56
C GLY A 121 4.92 -5.97 7.84
N ALA A 122 5.09 -7.05 8.60
CA ALA A 122 5.26 -8.41 8.08
C ALA A 122 4.03 -8.88 7.30
N MET A 123 2.84 -8.68 7.86
CA MET A 123 1.57 -9.03 7.23
C MET A 123 1.31 -8.27 5.92
N LYS A 124 1.80 -7.03 5.78
CA LYS A 124 1.71 -6.24 4.53
C LYS A 124 2.54 -6.85 3.38
N GLN A 125 3.59 -7.58 3.71
CA GLN A 125 4.47 -8.23 2.71
C GLN A 125 3.92 -9.57 2.21
N LEU A 126 2.94 -10.13 2.88
CA LEU A 126 2.28 -11.36 2.44
C LEU A 126 1.38 -11.08 1.23
N GLY A 127 1.39 -12.00 0.27
CA GLY A 127 0.38 -12.03 -0.78
C GLY A 127 -1.03 -12.23 -0.19
N GLN A 128 -2.08 -11.80 -0.90
CA GLN A 128 -3.45 -11.82 -0.38
C GLN A 128 -3.86 -13.19 0.18
N LYS A 129 -3.57 -14.28 -0.53
CA LYS A 129 -3.94 -15.63 -0.10
C LYS A 129 -3.19 -16.09 1.14
N ASP A 130 -1.90 -15.71 1.28
CA ASP A 130 -1.08 -16.05 2.45
C ASP A 130 -1.50 -15.22 3.66
N HIS A 131 -1.78 -13.93 3.46
CA HIS A 131 -2.37 -13.06 4.48
C HIS A 131 -3.69 -13.61 5.01
N ASP A 132 -4.61 -13.98 4.11
CA ASP A 132 -5.92 -14.51 4.49
C ASP A 132 -5.80 -15.86 5.19
N ALA A 133 -4.82 -16.71 4.83
CA ALA A 133 -4.54 -17.96 5.52
C ALA A 133 -4.07 -17.74 6.97
N ILE A 134 -3.19 -16.77 7.22
CA ILE A 134 -2.79 -16.37 8.58
C ILE A 134 -3.98 -15.84 9.38
N VAL A 135 -4.80 -14.97 8.78
CA VAL A 135 -5.99 -14.43 9.45
C VAL A 135 -6.96 -15.54 9.85
N LEU A 136 -7.30 -16.43 8.92
CA LEU A 136 -8.19 -17.54 9.21
C LEU A 136 -7.65 -18.47 10.29
N ARG A 137 -6.35 -18.78 10.26
CA ARG A 137 -5.72 -19.71 11.20
C ARG A 137 -5.61 -19.13 12.60
N PHE A 138 -5.05 -17.93 12.73
CA PHE A 138 -4.62 -17.36 14.01
C PHE A 138 -5.58 -16.33 14.60
N PHE A 139 -6.29 -15.58 13.76
CA PHE A 139 -7.25 -14.59 14.25
C PHE A 139 -8.69 -15.14 14.34
N GLU A 140 -9.01 -16.16 13.54
CA GLU A 140 -10.32 -16.82 13.60
C GLU A 140 -10.28 -18.23 14.19
N GLY A 141 -9.10 -18.79 14.47
CA GLY A 141 -8.94 -20.12 15.06
C GLY A 141 -9.39 -21.27 14.13
N LYS A 142 -9.46 -21.03 12.80
CA LYS A 142 -9.95 -22.03 11.84
C LYS A 142 -9.02 -23.24 11.72
N SER A 143 -9.61 -24.43 11.58
CA SER A 143 -8.89 -25.66 11.23
C SER A 143 -8.35 -25.60 9.81
N PHE A 144 -7.35 -26.41 9.48
CA PHE A 144 -6.84 -26.49 8.10
C PHE A 144 -7.88 -26.96 7.10
N GLN A 145 -8.81 -27.83 7.51
CA GLN A 145 -9.94 -28.25 6.71
C GLN A 145 -10.87 -27.07 6.35
N GLU A 146 -11.26 -26.25 7.35
CA GLU A 146 -12.09 -25.06 7.13
C GLU A 146 -11.37 -24.02 6.26
N ILE A 147 -10.05 -23.84 6.44
CA ILE A 147 -9.23 -22.96 5.60
C ILE A 147 -9.20 -23.50 4.16
N GLY A 148 -9.02 -24.82 3.99
CA GLY A 148 -9.08 -25.45 2.68
C GLY A 148 -10.42 -25.18 1.99
N THR A 149 -11.52 -25.40 2.70
CA THR A 149 -12.89 -25.12 2.20
C THR A 149 -13.04 -23.64 1.80
N ALA A 150 -12.57 -22.71 2.62
CA ALA A 150 -12.66 -21.26 2.33
C ALA A 150 -11.87 -20.85 1.07
N PHE A 151 -10.78 -21.55 0.77
CA PHE A 151 -9.98 -21.32 -0.44
C PHE A 151 -10.40 -22.17 -1.66
N GLY A 152 -11.35 -23.10 -1.51
CA GLY A 152 -11.66 -24.10 -2.51
C GLY A 152 -10.48 -25.05 -2.78
N ALA A 153 -9.75 -25.47 -1.73
CA ALA A 153 -8.54 -26.27 -1.79
C ALA A 153 -8.57 -27.39 -0.74
N SER A 154 -7.65 -28.36 -0.85
CA SER A 154 -7.52 -29.44 0.12
C SER A 154 -6.93 -28.93 1.45
N GLU A 155 -7.16 -29.68 2.54
CA GLU A 155 -6.56 -29.44 3.86
C GLU A 155 -5.03 -29.37 3.80
N ASN A 156 -4.41 -30.31 3.05
CA ASN A 156 -2.96 -30.32 2.86
C ASN A 156 -2.44 -29.06 2.14
N ALA A 157 -3.20 -28.55 1.17
CA ALA A 157 -2.85 -27.30 0.50
C ALA A 157 -2.97 -26.10 1.45
N ALA A 158 -3.99 -26.09 2.32
CA ALA A 158 -4.15 -25.08 3.35
C ALA A 158 -2.99 -25.11 4.36
N LYS A 159 -2.61 -26.31 4.86
CA LYS A 159 -1.48 -26.50 5.77
C LYS A 159 -0.17 -26.00 5.16
N LYS A 160 0.12 -26.38 3.90
CA LYS A 160 1.31 -25.90 3.18
C LYS A 160 1.31 -24.37 3.04
N ARG A 161 0.16 -23.76 2.75
CA ARG A 161 0.03 -22.32 2.60
C ARG A 161 0.29 -21.57 3.91
N VAL A 162 -0.29 -22.02 5.02
CA VAL A 162 -0.04 -21.44 6.35
C VAL A 162 1.44 -21.57 6.72
N GLY A 163 2.05 -22.74 6.49
CA GLY A 163 3.47 -22.94 6.74
C GLY A 163 4.36 -22.01 5.91
N HIS A 164 4.07 -21.86 4.61
CA HIS A 164 4.78 -20.94 3.73
C HIS A 164 4.61 -19.47 4.18
N ALA A 165 3.41 -19.09 4.61
CA ALA A 165 3.16 -17.74 5.11
C ALA A 165 3.91 -17.46 6.42
N LEU A 166 3.97 -18.42 7.35
CA LEU A 166 4.75 -18.33 8.59
C LEU A 166 6.25 -18.19 8.30
N GLU A 167 6.77 -18.95 7.32
CA GLU A 167 8.18 -18.84 6.95
C GLU A 167 8.51 -17.45 6.39
N ARG A 168 7.65 -16.86 5.59
CA ARG A 168 7.80 -15.47 5.13
C ARG A 168 7.76 -14.45 6.27
N LEU A 169 6.91 -14.68 7.28
CA LEU A 169 6.92 -13.85 8.48
C LEU A 169 8.24 -13.99 9.23
N ARG A 170 8.73 -15.24 9.41
CA ARG A 170 10.02 -15.53 10.06
C ARG A 170 11.17 -14.80 9.35
N GLU A 171 11.25 -14.90 8.01
CA GLU A 171 12.27 -14.19 7.23
C GLU A 171 12.19 -12.67 7.40
N PHE A 172 10.97 -12.12 7.48
CA PHE A 172 10.78 -10.69 7.69
C PHE A 172 11.27 -10.25 9.08
N PHE A 173 10.99 -11.05 10.11
CA PHE A 173 11.43 -10.78 11.48
C PHE A 173 12.94 -10.94 11.63
N ALA A 174 13.52 -12.00 11.05
CA ALA A 174 14.97 -12.23 11.06
C ALA A 174 15.76 -11.05 10.45
N LYS A 175 15.29 -10.50 9.34
CA LYS A 175 15.87 -9.29 8.71
C LYS A 175 15.83 -8.04 9.60
N ARG A 176 15.08 -8.08 10.71
CA ARG A 176 14.94 -6.99 11.69
C ARG A 176 15.49 -7.34 13.06
N GLY A 177 16.31 -8.39 13.12
CA GLY A 177 17.01 -8.80 14.34
C GLY A 177 16.19 -9.70 15.28
N VAL A 178 14.95 -10.06 14.91
CA VAL A 178 14.12 -10.98 15.72
C VAL A 178 14.26 -12.40 15.17
N ASN A 179 15.15 -13.18 15.81
CA ASN A 179 15.42 -14.56 15.46
C ASN A 179 14.50 -15.50 16.26
N SER A 180 13.39 -15.91 15.66
CA SER A 180 12.42 -16.81 16.25
C SER A 180 12.08 -17.95 15.29
N THR A 181 11.72 -19.11 15.84
CA THR A 181 11.23 -20.23 15.03
C THR A 181 9.78 -19.97 14.58
N THR A 182 9.35 -20.67 13.54
CA THR A 182 7.93 -20.59 13.07
C THR A 182 6.95 -21.00 14.17
N ASP A 183 7.35 -21.93 15.07
CA ASP A 183 6.51 -22.37 16.18
C ASP A 183 6.35 -21.29 17.25
N ILE A 184 7.44 -20.60 17.60
CA ILE A 184 7.38 -19.46 18.54
C ILE A 184 6.53 -18.34 17.94
N ILE A 185 6.71 -18.01 16.67
CA ILE A 185 5.92 -17.00 15.96
C ILE A 185 4.44 -17.39 15.94
N SER A 186 4.13 -18.64 15.60
CA SER A 186 2.74 -19.12 15.55
C SER A 186 2.08 -19.11 16.92
N GLY A 187 2.79 -19.52 17.98
CA GLY A 187 2.33 -19.47 19.36
C GLY A 187 2.08 -18.05 19.84
N ALA A 188 3.02 -17.13 19.58
CA ALA A 188 2.91 -15.74 19.97
C ALA A 188 1.73 -15.04 19.26
N ILE A 189 1.53 -15.29 17.98
CA ILE A 189 0.37 -14.76 17.23
C ILE A 189 -0.93 -15.38 17.77
N SER A 190 -0.99 -16.70 17.99
CA SER A 190 -2.20 -17.38 18.51
C SER A 190 -2.64 -16.83 19.85
N ALA A 191 -1.70 -16.59 20.77
CA ALA A 191 -1.99 -16.12 22.11
C ALA A 191 -2.47 -14.65 22.16
N ASN A 192 -2.04 -13.81 21.20
CA ASN A 192 -2.18 -12.37 21.29
C ASN A 192 -2.93 -11.74 20.09
N SER A 193 -3.41 -12.54 19.13
CA SER A 193 -3.98 -12.03 17.88
C SER A 193 -5.32 -11.34 18.05
N VAL A 194 -6.14 -11.76 19.01
CA VAL A 194 -7.49 -11.21 19.23
C VAL A 194 -7.65 -10.76 20.67
N GLN A 195 -7.99 -9.49 20.83
CA GLN A 195 -8.34 -8.86 22.08
C GLN A 195 -9.84 -8.51 22.10
N ALA A 196 -10.46 -8.56 23.28
CA ALA A 196 -11.85 -8.15 23.42
C ALA A 196 -11.99 -6.65 23.16
N ALA A 197 -12.88 -6.30 22.25
CA ALA A 197 -13.26 -4.91 22.03
C ALA A 197 -14.10 -4.38 23.21
N PRO A 198 -14.08 -3.07 23.48
CA PRO A 198 -14.98 -2.46 24.46
C PRO A 198 -16.43 -2.86 24.22
N ALA A 199 -17.18 -3.17 25.30
CA ALA A 199 -18.52 -3.77 25.23
C ALA A 199 -19.52 -2.98 24.37
N MET A 200 -19.41 -1.65 24.35
CA MET A 200 -20.31 -0.77 23.58
C MET A 200 -19.88 -0.57 22.14
N LEU A 201 -18.64 -0.96 21.77
CA LEU A 201 -18.09 -0.66 20.45
C LEU A 201 -18.88 -1.34 19.33
N ALA A 202 -19.36 -2.55 19.51
CA ALA A 202 -20.20 -3.22 18.52
C ALA A 202 -21.49 -2.42 18.21
N LYS A 203 -22.17 -1.92 19.25
CA LYS A 203 -23.41 -1.14 19.11
C LYS A 203 -23.14 0.20 18.43
N THR A 204 -22.12 0.93 18.90
CA THR A 204 -21.78 2.24 18.33
C THR A 204 -21.27 2.10 16.87
N ALA A 205 -20.44 1.12 16.57
CA ALA A 205 -19.97 0.85 15.22
C ALA A 205 -21.13 0.47 14.29
N THR A 206 -22.09 -0.33 14.76
CA THR A 206 -23.29 -0.67 13.99
C THR A 206 -24.12 0.58 13.69
N ALA A 207 -24.46 1.37 14.70
CA ALA A 207 -25.31 2.56 14.55
C ALA A 207 -24.68 3.56 13.55
N VAL A 208 -23.38 3.87 13.72
CA VAL A 208 -22.68 4.81 12.84
C VAL A 208 -22.51 4.25 11.42
N ALA A 209 -22.34 2.94 11.28
CA ALA A 209 -22.21 2.29 9.97
C ALA A 209 -23.55 2.27 9.22
N LEU A 210 -24.65 1.95 9.86
CA LEU A 210 -26.00 1.98 9.28
C LEU A 210 -26.37 3.38 8.81
N ALA A 211 -26.03 4.41 9.59
CA ALA A 211 -26.16 5.81 9.18
C ALA A 211 -25.15 6.20 8.05
N LYS A 212 -24.41 5.23 7.49
CA LYS A 212 -23.36 5.44 6.46
C LYS A 212 -22.37 6.55 6.84
N GLY A 213 -22.15 6.75 8.14
CA GLY A 213 -21.25 7.74 8.70
C GLY A 213 -21.82 9.14 8.82
N ALA A 214 -23.14 9.33 8.69
CA ALA A 214 -23.76 10.67 8.88
C ALA A 214 -23.58 11.23 10.30
N THR A 215 -23.49 10.34 11.29
CA THR A 215 -23.26 10.67 12.71
C THR A 215 -21.81 10.48 13.14
N ALA A 216 -20.90 10.18 12.21
CA ALA A 216 -19.49 9.94 12.51
C ALA A 216 -18.77 11.26 12.86
N SER A 217 -17.77 11.17 13.76
CA SER A 217 -16.89 12.29 14.07
C SER A 217 -16.09 12.73 12.83
N THR A 218 -15.61 13.97 12.83
CA THR A 218 -14.77 14.50 11.74
C THR A 218 -13.48 13.68 11.59
N SER A 219 -12.90 13.18 12.69
CA SER A 219 -11.74 12.29 12.68
C SER A 219 -12.06 10.97 11.97
N THR A 220 -13.17 10.31 12.33
CA THR A 220 -13.63 9.08 11.68
C THR A 220 -13.86 9.27 10.17
N LEU A 221 -14.49 10.40 9.76
CA LEU A 221 -14.69 10.70 8.34
C LEU A 221 -13.38 10.89 7.58
N THR A 222 -12.38 11.47 8.22
CA THR A 222 -11.03 11.64 7.65
C THR A 222 -10.33 10.28 7.48
N LEU A 223 -10.49 9.38 8.45
CA LEU A 223 -9.97 8.01 8.37
C LEU A 223 -10.63 7.23 7.22
N ILE A 224 -11.94 7.35 7.05
CA ILE A 224 -12.69 6.73 5.95
C ILE A 224 -12.16 7.21 4.59
N LYS A 225 -12.06 8.53 4.40
CA LYS A 225 -11.55 9.11 3.14
C LYS A 225 -10.15 8.62 2.81
N GLY A 226 -9.25 8.61 3.81
CA GLY A 226 -7.89 8.14 3.65
C GLY A 226 -7.79 6.65 3.32
N ALA A 227 -8.51 5.81 4.05
CA ALA A 227 -8.54 4.37 3.80
C ALA A 227 -9.09 4.04 2.40
N LEU A 228 -10.19 4.68 1.99
CA LEU A 228 -10.76 4.50 0.65
C LEU A 228 -9.80 4.93 -0.45
N LYS A 229 -9.04 6.02 -0.26
CA LYS A 229 -8.02 6.47 -1.21
C LYS A 229 -6.90 5.45 -1.37
N ILE A 230 -6.40 4.89 -0.26
CA ILE A 230 -5.36 3.83 -0.29
C ILE A 230 -5.90 2.58 -0.98
N MET A 231 -7.13 2.15 -0.67
CA MET A 231 -7.76 0.99 -1.30
C MET A 231 -7.98 1.17 -2.80
N ALA A 232 -8.37 2.36 -3.25
CA ALA A 232 -8.53 2.66 -4.68
C ALA A 232 -7.16 2.61 -5.40
N TRP A 233 -6.13 3.14 -4.79
CA TRP A 233 -4.79 3.16 -5.37
C TRP A 233 -4.16 1.77 -5.47
N THR A 234 -4.35 0.91 -4.47
CA THR A 234 -3.88 -0.50 -4.53
C THR A 234 -4.59 -1.29 -5.63
N LYS A 235 -5.89 -1.06 -5.87
CA LYS A 235 -6.62 -1.67 -7.00
C LYS A 235 -6.12 -1.17 -8.36
N ALA A 236 -5.81 0.12 -8.48
CA ALA A 236 -5.25 0.71 -9.70
C ALA A 236 -3.88 0.11 -10.05
N LYS A 237 -3.00 -0.06 -9.06
CA LYS A 237 -1.69 -0.72 -9.26
C LYS A 237 -1.82 -2.15 -9.78
N THR A 238 -2.71 -2.95 -9.21
CA THR A 238 -2.93 -4.34 -9.67
C THR A 238 -3.53 -4.39 -11.07
N ALA A 239 -4.43 -3.48 -11.43
CA ALA A 239 -4.99 -3.39 -12.78
C ALA A 239 -3.94 -3.01 -13.82
N ILE A 240 -3.02 -2.09 -13.50
CA ILE A 240 -1.92 -1.68 -14.38
C ILE A 240 -0.95 -2.83 -14.61
N VAL A 241 -0.56 -3.57 -13.56
CA VAL A 241 0.33 -4.73 -13.68
C VAL A 241 -0.30 -5.84 -14.53
N VAL A 242 -1.58 -6.15 -14.31
CA VAL A 242 -2.30 -7.17 -15.11
C VAL A 242 -2.46 -6.69 -16.56
N GLY A 243 -2.77 -5.43 -16.79
CA GLY A 243 -2.86 -4.83 -18.13
C GLY A 243 -1.53 -4.88 -18.88
N ALA A 244 -0.41 -4.56 -18.22
CA ALA A 244 0.92 -4.62 -18.81
C ALA A 244 1.32 -6.07 -19.17
N VAL A 245 1.01 -7.04 -18.32
CA VAL A 245 1.27 -8.47 -18.59
C VAL A 245 0.44 -8.97 -19.77
N LEU A 246 -0.83 -8.55 -19.88
CA LEU A 246 -1.69 -8.93 -21.03
C LEU A 246 -1.21 -8.30 -22.33
N ILE A 247 -0.73 -7.05 -22.32
CA ILE A 247 -0.16 -6.39 -23.50
C ILE A 247 1.14 -7.08 -23.92
N LEU A 248 2.00 -7.46 -22.98
CA LEU A 248 3.22 -8.21 -23.29
C LEU A 248 2.91 -9.61 -23.83
N ALA A 249 1.92 -10.31 -23.29
CA ALA A 249 1.50 -11.61 -23.79
C ALA A 249 0.84 -11.53 -25.18
N ALA A 250 0.11 -10.46 -25.50
CA ALA A 250 -0.47 -10.23 -26.82
C ALA A 250 0.58 -9.74 -27.84
N GLY A 251 1.62 -9.02 -27.39
CA GLY A 251 2.70 -8.50 -28.24
C GLY A 251 3.65 -9.58 -28.76
N THR A 252 3.82 -10.70 -28.05
CA THR A 252 4.74 -11.79 -28.47
C THR A 252 4.20 -12.67 -29.60
N THR A 253 2.91 -12.63 -29.89
CA THR A 253 2.30 -13.42 -30.99
C THR A 253 2.28 -12.72 -32.34
N THR A 254 2.58 -11.40 -32.40
CA THR A 254 2.49 -10.63 -33.65
C THR A 254 3.84 -10.39 -34.35
N VAL A 255 4.96 -10.76 -33.77
CA VAL A 255 6.31 -10.48 -34.34
C VAL A 255 6.86 -11.60 -35.26
N ILE A 256 6.19 -12.76 -35.40
CA ILE A 256 6.72 -13.88 -36.20
C ILE A 256 6.25 -13.88 -37.67
N VAL A 257 5.33 -13.00 -38.08
CA VAL A 257 4.87 -12.97 -39.47
C VAL A 257 4.90 -11.55 -40.03
N LYS A 258 6.05 -11.00 -40.33
CA LYS A 258 6.27 -10.06 -41.45
C LYS A 258 7.69 -9.50 -41.46
N ASN A 259 8.60 -10.31 -41.93
CA ASN A 259 9.83 -9.76 -42.47
C ASN A 259 9.89 -10.16 -43.95
N PHE A 260 9.21 -9.40 -44.81
CA PHE A 260 9.54 -9.26 -46.21
C PHE A 260 8.73 -8.11 -46.84
N SER A 261 9.47 -7.18 -47.44
CA SER A 261 9.06 -6.21 -48.50
C SER A 261 8.94 -4.73 -48.13
N ARG A 262 10.06 -4.04 -48.40
CA ARG A 262 10.22 -2.76 -49.16
C ARG A 262 9.37 -1.52 -48.82
N HIS A 263 10.08 -0.44 -48.50
CA HIS A 263 9.76 0.99 -48.57
C HIS A 263 9.15 1.43 -49.92
N PRO A 264 8.47 2.64 -50.05
CA PRO A 264 8.60 3.87 -49.27
C PRO A 264 7.29 4.70 -49.01
N ALA A 265 7.43 5.67 -48.14
CA ALA A 265 6.83 7.02 -48.07
C ALA A 265 5.37 7.26 -47.63
N ALA A 266 5.29 8.03 -46.55
CA ALA A 266 4.38 9.14 -46.24
C ALA A 266 2.88 8.87 -46.02
N ASN A 267 2.48 8.83 -44.75
CA ASN A 267 1.57 9.80 -44.12
C ASN A 267 1.33 9.44 -42.64
N GLN A 268 1.86 10.23 -41.77
CA GLN A 268 1.65 10.12 -40.32
C GLN A 268 0.44 10.96 -39.95
N SER A 269 -0.59 10.30 -39.42
CA SER A 269 -1.56 10.96 -38.53
C SER A 269 -1.01 10.86 -37.11
N PRO A 270 -1.01 11.95 -36.31
CA PRO A 270 -0.35 11.97 -35.02
C PRO A 270 -1.17 11.22 -33.98
N SER A 271 -0.50 10.28 -33.30
CA SER A 271 -0.92 9.74 -32.00
C SER A 271 -1.02 10.91 -30.98
N PRO A 272 -1.93 10.88 -29.99
CA PRO A 272 -2.03 11.98 -29.04
C PRO A 272 -0.77 12.00 -28.18
N ALA A 273 0.19 12.83 -28.58
CA ALA A 273 1.35 13.16 -27.78
C ALA A 273 0.86 13.86 -26.51
N ALA A 274 1.20 13.29 -25.36
CA ALA A 274 1.03 13.95 -24.08
C ALA A 274 1.67 15.34 -24.18
N ASN A 275 0.88 16.39 -23.95
CA ASN A 275 1.35 17.78 -23.91
C ASN A 275 2.27 17.92 -22.70
N ILE A 276 3.56 17.70 -22.91
CA ILE A 276 4.59 18.17 -22.00
C ILE A 276 4.64 19.68 -22.21
N SER A 277 4.45 20.44 -21.13
CA SER A 277 4.62 21.88 -21.15
C SER A 277 5.96 22.22 -21.84
N ARG A 278 5.98 23.16 -22.78
CA ARG A 278 7.21 23.62 -23.46
C ARG A 278 8.31 24.01 -22.48
N SER A 279 7.96 24.33 -21.24
CA SER A 279 8.89 24.67 -20.17
C SER A 279 9.84 23.53 -19.77
N LEU A 280 9.43 22.27 -19.91
CA LEU A 280 10.23 21.11 -19.48
C LEU A 280 11.22 20.58 -20.52
N GLN A 281 11.16 21.03 -21.76
CA GLN A 281 12.10 20.58 -22.79
C GLN A 281 13.47 21.24 -22.61
N GLY A 282 14.54 20.45 -22.69
CA GLY A 282 15.92 20.94 -22.64
C GLY A 282 16.80 20.18 -21.65
N GLY A 283 17.98 20.73 -21.43
CA GLY A 283 18.93 20.28 -20.41
C GLY A 283 18.59 20.88 -19.05
N TRP A 284 18.67 20.06 -18.03
CA TRP A 284 18.42 20.45 -16.65
C TRP A 284 19.52 19.89 -15.76
N HIS A 285 19.99 20.66 -14.81
CA HIS A 285 21.00 20.28 -13.84
C HIS A 285 20.41 20.20 -12.42
N ALA A 286 20.66 19.08 -11.72
CA ALA A 286 20.31 18.92 -10.32
C ALA A 286 21.56 18.82 -9.48
N ASP A 287 21.67 19.68 -8.47
CA ASP A 287 22.72 19.64 -7.46
C ASP A 287 22.15 19.05 -6.16
N PHE A 288 22.66 17.90 -5.74
CA PHE A 288 22.28 17.22 -4.49
C PHE A 288 23.22 17.55 -3.33
N SER A 289 24.03 18.61 -3.42
CA SER A 289 25.00 19.02 -2.40
C SER A 289 24.42 19.37 -1.01
N ARG A 290 23.07 19.43 -0.89
CA ARG A 290 22.36 19.70 0.37
C ARG A 290 21.95 18.45 1.15
N THR A 291 22.28 17.25 0.69
CA THR A 291 22.11 16.03 1.50
C THR A 291 23.42 15.73 2.22
N PRO A 292 23.42 15.34 3.51
CA PRO A 292 24.61 15.22 4.34
C PRO A 292 25.69 14.26 3.82
N ASP A 293 25.41 13.45 2.82
CA ASP A 293 26.28 12.34 2.38
C ASP A 293 26.77 12.41 0.93
N SER A 294 26.48 13.44 0.13
CA SER A 294 26.94 13.37 -1.26
C SER A 294 27.09 14.74 -1.94
N GLY A 295 28.29 15.12 -2.29
CA GLY A 295 28.56 16.09 -3.36
C GLY A 295 28.28 15.47 -4.75
N SER A 296 27.16 14.77 -4.92
CA SER A 296 26.76 14.17 -6.20
C SER A 296 25.86 15.14 -6.97
N SER A 297 26.01 15.17 -8.28
CA SER A 297 25.14 15.94 -9.17
C SER A 297 24.49 15.03 -10.22
N SER A 298 23.41 15.47 -10.82
CA SER A 298 22.84 14.75 -11.98
C SER A 298 22.35 15.72 -13.04
N THR A 299 22.55 15.34 -14.28
CA THR A 299 22.01 16.03 -15.45
C THR A 299 20.75 15.30 -15.92
N PHE A 300 19.74 16.08 -16.28
CA PHE A 300 18.52 15.63 -16.92
C PHE A 300 18.43 16.20 -18.32
N THR A 301 18.21 15.36 -19.31
CA THR A 301 17.89 15.79 -20.66
C THR A 301 16.47 15.30 -20.99
N ILE A 302 15.57 16.22 -21.31
CA ILE A 302 14.17 15.90 -21.64
C ILE A 302 13.91 16.34 -23.09
N ALA A 303 13.53 15.36 -23.91
CA ALA A 303 13.20 15.57 -25.32
C ALA A 303 11.73 16.03 -25.48
N ALA A 304 11.44 16.61 -26.66
CA ALA A 304 10.09 17.11 -26.98
C ALA A 304 8.98 16.04 -26.96
N ASN A 305 9.34 14.78 -27.17
CA ASN A 305 8.42 13.63 -27.15
C ASN A 305 8.21 13.05 -25.74
N GLY A 306 8.86 13.60 -24.72
CA GLY A 306 8.78 13.11 -23.35
C GLY A 306 9.80 12.05 -22.96
N ASP A 307 10.70 11.69 -23.85
CA ASP A 307 11.82 10.82 -23.49
C ASP A 307 12.79 11.59 -22.59
N PHE A 308 13.32 10.94 -21.58
CA PHE A 308 14.35 11.53 -20.71
C PHE A 308 15.56 10.63 -20.55
N VAL A 309 16.70 11.26 -20.32
CA VAL A 309 17.93 10.63 -19.85
C VAL A 309 18.41 11.41 -18.63
N ARG A 310 18.71 10.67 -17.57
CA ARG A 310 19.29 11.19 -16.33
C ARG A 310 20.61 10.51 -16.08
N GLU A 311 21.67 11.29 -15.90
CA GLU A 311 23.01 10.80 -15.60
C GLU A 311 23.49 11.38 -14.27
N GLY A 312 23.81 10.51 -13.32
CA GLY A 312 24.36 10.87 -12.03
C GLY A 312 25.87 10.74 -12.01
N VAL A 313 26.56 11.70 -11.38
CA VAL A 313 27.99 11.66 -11.11
C VAL A 313 28.25 11.87 -9.62
N ASP A 314 29.32 11.26 -9.11
CA ASP A 314 29.78 11.48 -7.73
C ASP A 314 30.50 12.82 -7.55
N SER A 315 30.97 13.09 -6.34
CA SER A 315 31.70 14.32 -5.99
C SER A 315 33.05 14.45 -6.74
N HIS A 316 33.53 13.42 -7.42
CA HIS A 316 34.76 13.39 -8.19
C HIS A 316 34.52 13.37 -9.70
N GLY A 317 33.24 13.45 -10.13
CA GLY A 317 32.84 13.42 -11.53
C GLY A 317 32.75 12.03 -12.14
N ALA A 318 32.89 10.96 -11.35
CA ALA A 318 32.76 9.59 -11.85
C ALA A 318 31.27 9.22 -12.04
N PRO A 319 30.89 8.50 -13.13
CA PRO A 319 29.51 8.15 -13.39
C PRO A 319 28.98 7.16 -12.34
N LEU A 320 27.89 7.53 -11.67
CA LEU A 320 27.21 6.70 -10.68
C LEU A 320 26.14 5.80 -11.32
N ASN A 321 25.26 6.41 -12.09
CA ASN A 321 24.16 5.69 -12.73
C ASN A 321 23.61 6.47 -13.94
N ARG A 322 22.98 5.75 -14.83
CA ARG A 322 22.21 6.30 -15.94
C ARG A 322 20.81 5.71 -15.94
N LEU A 323 19.81 6.56 -16.01
CA LEU A 323 18.41 6.18 -16.14
C LEU A 323 17.86 6.76 -17.45
N ALA A 324 17.05 5.99 -18.16
CA ALA A 324 16.37 6.47 -19.35
C ALA A 324 14.93 5.93 -19.38
N GLY A 325 14.03 6.69 -19.96
CA GLY A 325 12.63 6.33 -20.05
C GLY A 325 11.77 7.49 -20.56
N THR A 326 10.53 7.53 -20.11
CA THR A 326 9.57 8.58 -20.46
C THR A 326 9.13 9.36 -19.24
N ILE A 327 8.92 10.66 -19.43
CA ILE A 327 8.46 11.58 -18.39
C ILE A 327 7.13 12.21 -18.81
N GLN A 328 6.19 12.34 -17.89
CA GLN A 328 4.87 12.93 -18.11
C GLN A 328 4.46 13.76 -16.90
N ILE A 329 3.71 14.83 -17.13
CA ILE A 329 3.04 15.58 -16.07
C ILE A 329 1.55 15.25 -16.10
N VAL A 330 1.05 14.71 -14.99
CA VAL A 330 -0.37 14.35 -14.83
C VAL A 330 -0.86 14.85 -13.47
N ASP A 331 -1.86 15.72 -13.49
CA ASP A 331 -2.50 16.27 -12.27
C ASP A 331 -1.52 16.90 -11.26
N GLY A 332 -0.50 17.62 -11.75
CA GLY A 332 0.51 18.27 -10.91
C GLY A 332 1.56 17.31 -10.35
N PHE A 333 1.67 16.12 -10.93
CA PHE A 333 2.71 15.16 -10.63
C PHE A 333 3.59 14.89 -11.85
N LEU A 334 4.88 14.86 -11.60
CA LEU A 334 5.89 14.36 -12.52
C LEU A 334 5.94 12.83 -12.39
N ILE A 335 5.75 12.14 -13.51
CA ILE A 335 5.76 10.67 -13.58
C ILE A 335 6.91 10.26 -14.50
N GLU A 336 7.94 9.66 -13.92
CA GLU A 336 9.07 9.10 -14.67
C GLU A 336 8.87 7.59 -14.81
N THR A 337 8.74 7.10 -16.02
CA THR A 337 8.74 5.66 -16.32
C THR A 337 10.14 5.26 -16.81
N VAL A 338 10.92 4.65 -15.93
CA VAL A 338 12.29 4.22 -16.25
C VAL A 338 12.24 2.88 -16.98
N THR A 339 12.73 2.85 -18.20
CA THR A 339 12.77 1.65 -19.04
C THR A 339 14.17 1.07 -19.21
N ASN A 340 15.21 1.84 -18.87
CA ASN A 340 16.61 1.42 -18.91
C ASN A 340 17.39 2.03 -17.74
N THR A 341 18.31 1.25 -17.16
CA THR A 341 19.15 1.70 -16.04
C THR A 341 20.48 0.94 -16.01
N THR A 342 21.55 1.63 -15.61
CA THR A 342 22.84 1.00 -15.28
C THR A 342 22.97 0.66 -13.80
N GLN A 343 21.97 0.91 -12.96
CA GLN A 343 21.99 0.54 -11.54
C GLN A 343 22.00 -0.98 -11.39
N PRO A 344 22.95 -1.57 -10.65
CA PRO A 344 23.00 -3.00 -10.41
C PRO A 344 21.77 -3.44 -9.60
N ASN A 345 21.26 -4.65 -9.89
CA ASN A 345 20.11 -5.26 -9.20
C ASN A 345 18.78 -4.48 -9.28
N THR A 346 18.62 -3.60 -10.26
CA THR A 346 17.39 -2.85 -10.48
C THR A 346 16.60 -3.46 -11.63
N THR A 347 15.37 -3.89 -11.35
CA THR A 347 14.47 -4.42 -12.39
C THR A 347 13.72 -3.29 -13.07
N VAL A 348 13.84 -3.18 -14.37
CA VAL A 348 13.08 -2.25 -15.20
C VAL A 348 11.99 -3.01 -15.98
N PRO A 349 10.84 -2.35 -16.35
CA PRO A 349 10.52 -0.96 -16.07
C PRO A 349 10.01 -0.71 -14.65
N TYR A 350 10.27 0.47 -14.11
CA TYR A 350 9.65 0.95 -12.88
C TYR A 350 9.23 2.42 -13.02
N VAL A 351 8.31 2.87 -12.15
CA VAL A 351 7.75 4.22 -12.21
C VAL A 351 8.10 4.98 -10.93
N LEU A 352 8.67 6.16 -11.12
CA LEU A 352 8.89 7.14 -10.07
C LEU A 352 7.81 8.22 -10.19
N ARG A 353 7.25 8.63 -9.08
CA ARG A 353 6.27 9.70 -9.00
C ARG A 353 6.75 10.79 -8.07
N ALA A 354 6.71 12.01 -8.55
CA ALA A 354 7.10 13.18 -7.77
C ALA A 354 6.00 14.24 -7.84
N ARG A 355 5.72 14.90 -6.73
CA ARG A 355 4.79 16.02 -6.70
C ARG A 355 5.53 17.28 -7.13
N ILE A 356 5.04 18.00 -8.11
CA ILE A 356 5.56 19.30 -8.51
C ILE A 356 5.16 20.31 -7.44
N ILE A 357 6.14 21.03 -6.91
CA ILE A 357 6.00 22.06 -5.88
C ILE A 357 6.07 23.43 -6.51
N HIS A 358 7.01 23.62 -7.46
CA HIS A 358 7.20 24.84 -8.22
C HIS A 358 7.66 24.48 -9.62
N ASP A 359 7.14 25.16 -10.62
CA ASP A 359 7.48 24.96 -12.03
C ASP A 359 7.48 26.33 -12.72
N ASP A 360 8.65 26.79 -13.11
CA ASP A 360 8.84 27.96 -13.96
C ASP A 360 9.79 27.65 -15.12
N GLU A 361 10.13 28.64 -15.95
CA GLU A 361 10.96 28.44 -17.14
C GLU A 361 12.42 28.08 -16.81
N LYS A 362 12.87 28.30 -15.58
CA LYS A 362 14.29 28.15 -15.16
C LYS A 362 14.50 27.18 -14.03
N GLU A 363 13.45 26.89 -13.24
CA GLU A 363 13.56 26.04 -12.06
C GLU A 363 12.34 25.14 -11.91
N LEU A 364 12.56 23.85 -11.74
CA LEU A 364 11.55 22.87 -11.42
C LEU A 364 11.85 22.25 -10.05
N VAL A 365 10.97 22.46 -9.08
CA VAL A 365 11.06 21.87 -7.75
C VAL A 365 10.02 20.79 -7.61
N PHE A 366 10.45 19.59 -7.26
CA PHE A 366 9.55 18.45 -7.05
C PHE A 366 10.04 17.56 -5.92
N ARG A 367 9.11 16.78 -5.36
CA ARG A 367 9.41 15.83 -4.28
C ARG A 367 8.91 14.45 -4.65
N PHE A 368 9.80 13.48 -4.70
CA PHE A 368 9.44 12.08 -4.92
C PHE A 368 8.60 11.55 -3.75
N ASP A 369 7.64 10.66 -4.06
CA ASP A 369 6.83 10.01 -3.05
C ASP A 369 7.72 9.24 -2.05
N GLY A 370 7.68 9.66 -0.79
CA GLY A 370 8.51 9.11 0.29
C GLY A 370 9.86 9.81 0.52
N ALA A 371 10.26 10.77 -0.31
CA ALA A 371 11.48 11.55 -0.09
C ALA A 371 11.26 12.63 0.99
N ARG A 372 12.33 12.91 1.77
CA ARG A 372 12.32 13.94 2.82
C ARG A 372 12.76 15.33 2.32
N VAL A 373 13.37 15.38 1.15
CA VAL A 373 13.99 16.59 0.58
C VAL A 373 13.42 16.82 -0.81
N ASP A 374 13.32 18.09 -1.19
CA ASP A 374 12.91 18.50 -2.54
C ASP A 374 14.10 18.35 -3.49
N SER A 375 13.80 17.89 -4.70
CA SER A 375 14.73 17.89 -5.82
C SER A 375 14.51 19.18 -6.61
N ILE A 376 15.60 19.88 -6.89
CA ILE A 376 15.59 21.13 -7.63
C ILE A 376 16.35 20.89 -8.94
N LEU A 377 15.67 21.05 -10.06
CA LEU A 377 16.28 21.10 -11.39
C LEU A 377 16.37 22.53 -11.83
N ARG A 378 17.52 22.95 -12.34
CA ARG A 378 17.72 24.25 -12.95
C ARG A 378 18.06 24.05 -14.41
N LYS A 379 17.44 24.88 -15.25
CA LYS A 379 17.67 24.84 -16.68
C LYS A 379 19.01 25.44 -17.01
N ASP A 380 19.76 24.75 -17.90
CA ASP A 380 21.05 25.22 -18.42
C ASP A 380 20.91 26.48 -19.28
#